data_7068e7c39c77eda12eaca8b144a6dce4
#
_entry.id   7068e7c39c77eda12eaca8b144a6dce4
#
_cell.length_a   1.000
_cell.length_b   1.000
_cell.length_c   1.000
_cell.angle_alpha   90.00
_cell.angle_beta   90.00
_cell.angle_gamma   90.00
#
_symmetry.space_group_name_H-M   'P 1'
#
loop_
_entity.id
_entity.type
_entity.pdbx_description
1 polymer ?
#
loop_
_entity_poly.entity_id
_entity_poly.type
_entity_poly.pdbx_seq_one_letter_code
_entity_poly.pdbx_strand_id
1 'polypeptide(L)'
;MESRSRLSIICSHLLPDSPSLTSRLSSSITSSASINDAAGDTRNHQLDCVFCRIVRGESPAFKLYEDETCLCILDSSPLSPGHSLIIPKSHFSCLEATPPSVVAAMCSKVPSIGNAIMKANGADSFNLLVNNGAAAGQVIFHTHIHIIPRKARDCLWTTESLRRRPLNFDQEASQLVNRVREQLSSISPQDGKDSRI
;
A
#
# COMPACT_ATOMS: atom_id res chain seq x y z
N MET A 1 -4.79 -10.55 -28.15
CA MET A 1 -4.47 -11.00 -26.77
C MET A 1 -3.80 -9.83 -26.08
N GLU A 2 -4.57 -9.05 -25.34
CA GLU A 2 -4.04 -7.87 -24.62
C GLU A 2 -3.23 -8.33 -23.41
N SER A 3 -1.98 -7.90 -23.35
CA SER A 3 -1.12 -8.11 -22.19
C SER A 3 -1.62 -7.21 -21.06
N ARG A 4 -2.41 -7.75 -20.15
CA ARG A 4 -2.73 -7.06 -18.89
C ARG A 4 -1.42 -6.74 -18.16
N SER A 5 -1.21 -5.47 -17.86
CA SER A 5 -0.05 -5.00 -17.12
C SER A 5 0.09 -5.77 -15.81
N ARG A 6 1.25 -6.36 -15.54
CA ARG A 6 1.52 -7.20 -14.36
C ARG A 6 1.40 -6.44 -13.03
N LEU A 7 1.45 -5.12 -13.04
CA LEU A 7 1.13 -4.28 -11.88
C LEU A 7 -0.35 -4.36 -11.50
N SER A 8 -1.25 -4.60 -12.45
CA SER A 8 -2.68 -4.84 -12.21
C SER A 8 -2.95 -6.16 -11.47
N ILE A 9 -2.02 -7.11 -11.54
CA ILE A 9 -2.18 -8.43 -10.91
C ILE A 9 -1.92 -8.39 -9.41
N ILE A 10 -1.06 -7.48 -8.93
CA ILE A 10 -0.79 -7.33 -7.47
C ILE A 10 -2.06 -6.91 -6.71
N CYS A 11 -3.04 -6.35 -7.41
CA CYS A 11 -4.18 -5.69 -6.80
C CYS A 11 -5.54 -6.36 -7.03
N SER A 12 -5.64 -7.35 -7.91
CA SER A 12 -6.96 -7.86 -8.36
C SER A 12 -7.56 -9.00 -7.52
N HIS A 13 -6.94 -9.35 -6.40
CA HIS A 13 -7.24 -10.62 -5.74
C HIS A 13 -8.10 -10.56 -4.46
N LEU A 14 -8.72 -9.43 -4.15
CA LEU A 14 -9.54 -9.32 -2.94
C LEU A 14 -11.01 -8.92 -3.20
N LEU A 15 -11.54 -9.14 -4.39
CA LEU A 15 -12.97 -8.99 -4.64
C LEU A 15 -13.64 -10.36 -4.64
N PRO A 16 -14.63 -10.63 -3.77
CA PRO A 16 -15.50 -11.79 -3.94
C PRO A 16 -16.31 -11.62 -5.22
N ASP A 17 -16.47 -12.69 -5.98
CA ASP A 17 -17.34 -12.76 -7.16
C ASP A 17 -18.75 -12.28 -6.79
N SER A 18 -19.19 -11.16 -7.36
CA SER A 18 -20.56 -10.69 -7.26
C SER A 18 -21.36 -11.22 -8.45
N PRO A 19 -22.51 -11.86 -8.22
CA PRO A 19 -23.38 -12.29 -9.32
C PRO A 19 -24.01 -11.09 -10.02
N SER A 20 -24.01 -11.12 -11.34
CA SER A 20 -24.68 -10.16 -12.21
C SER A 20 -26.19 -10.11 -11.94
N LEU A 21 -26.69 -8.94 -11.63
CA LEU A 21 -28.12 -8.63 -11.70
C LEU A 21 -28.34 -7.39 -12.58
N THR A 22 -28.80 -7.65 -13.78
CA THR A 22 -29.41 -6.65 -14.64
C THR A 22 -30.83 -6.36 -14.13
N SER A 23 -31.13 -5.10 -13.82
CA SER A 23 -32.43 -4.51 -14.16
C SER A 23 -32.48 -3.01 -13.83
N ARG A 24 -33.03 -2.31 -14.77
CA ARG A 24 -33.45 -0.93 -14.91
C ARG A 24 -34.18 -0.39 -13.67
N LEU A 25 -34.01 0.91 -13.38
CA LEU A 25 -35.10 1.92 -13.53
C LEU A 25 -34.62 3.30 -13.04
N SER A 26 -34.92 4.29 -13.85
CA SER A 26 -34.75 5.72 -13.60
C SER A 26 -35.65 6.20 -12.46
N SER A 27 -35.19 7.12 -11.64
CA SER A 27 -36.00 8.18 -11.04
C SER A 27 -35.14 9.30 -10.50
N SER A 28 -35.32 10.45 -11.08
CA SER A 28 -34.86 11.74 -10.64
C SER A 28 -35.49 12.13 -9.30
N ILE A 29 -34.69 12.58 -8.32
CA ILE A 29 -35.15 13.48 -7.26
C ILE A 29 -34.03 14.45 -6.91
N THR A 30 -34.31 15.73 -7.07
CA THR A 30 -33.63 16.89 -6.54
C THR A 30 -33.72 16.92 -5.02
N SER A 31 -32.62 17.24 -4.31
CA SER A 31 -32.71 18.08 -3.10
C SER A 31 -31.37 18.30 -2.42
N SER A 32 -31.05 19.57 -2.29
CA SER A 32 -30.52 20.27 -1.10
C SER A 32 -29.24 19.74 -0.46
N ALA A 33 -28.19 20.49 -0.71
CA ALA A 33 -26.94 20.46 0.06
C ALA A 33 -27.21 20.72 1.55
N SER A 34 -26.80 19.80 2.40
CA SER A 34 -26.49 20.05 3.81
C SER A 34 -25.03 19.73 4.05
N ILE A 35 -24.29 20.76 4.35
CA ILE A 35 -22.88 20.74 4.75
C ILE A 35 -22.85 20.27 6.20
N ASN A 36 -22.49 19.02 6.46
CA ASN A 36 -21.96 18.50 7.73
C ASN A 36 -21.91 16.97 7.68
N ASP A 37 -20.85 16.36 7.12
CA ASP A 37 -20.57 14.94 7.30
C ASP A 37 -19.14 14.53 6.93
N ALA A 38 -18.14 15.32 7.30
CA ALA A 38 -16.75 14.89 7.11
C ALA A 38 -16.29 13.82 8.14
N ALA A 39 -17.02 13.67 9.25
CA ALA A 39 -16.67 12.72 10.33
C ALA A 39 -17.42 11.38 10.25
N GLY A 40 -18.47 11.28 9.45
CA GLY A 40 -19.25 10.05 9.25
C GLY A 40 -18.63 9.09 8.24
N ASP A 41 -18.01 9.66 7.19
CA ASP A 41 -17.47 8.89 6.06
C ASP A 41 -16.20 8.10 6.46
N THR A 42 -15.31 8.70 7.24
CA THR A 42 -14.09 8.02 7.70
C THR A 42 -14.35 6.81 8.61
N ARG A 43 -15.40 6.85 9.44
CA ARG A 43 -15.79 5.73 10.30
C ARG A 43 -16.38 4.56 9.50
N ASN A 44 -17.14 4.83 8.46
CA ASN A 44 -17.73 3.81 7.60
C ASN A 44 -16.65 3.08 6.78
N HIS A 45 -15.68 3.80 6.22
CA HIS A 45 -14.53 3.19 5.52
C HIS A 45 -13.65 2.31 6.43
N GLN A 46 -13.53 2.64 7.70
CA GLN A 46 -12.78 1.85 8.66
C GLN A 46 -13.49 0.53 9.05
N LEU A 47 -14.82 0.54 9.08
CA LEU A 47 -15.62 -0.67 9.39
C LEU A 47 -15.55 -1.70 8.26
N ASP A 48 -15.54 -1.26 7.01
CA ASP A 48 -15.52 -2.13 5.83
C ASP A 48 -14.10 -2.54 5.40
N CYS A 49 -13.06 -1.93 5.95
CA CYS A 49 -11.68 -2.23 5.60
C CYS A 49 -11.28 -3.64 6.07
N VAL A 50 -10.87 -4.52 5.12
CA VAL A 50 -10.46 -5.88 5.42
C VAL A 50 -9.27 -5.94 6.40
N PHE A 51 -8.30 -5.02 6.29
CA PHE A 51 -7.16 -4.97 7.21
C PHE A 51 -7.58 -4.55 8.62
N CYS A 52 -8.49 -3.58 8.75
CA CYS A 52 -9.08 -3.25 10.05
C CYS A 52 -9.80 -4.45 10.69
N ARG A 53 -10.51 -5.23 9.89
CA ARG A 53 -11.17 -6.46 10.36
C ARG A 53 -10.17 -7.53 10.80
N ILE A 54 -9.04 -7.68 10.08
CA ILE A 54 -7.95 -8.58 10.47
C ILE A 54 -7.30 -8.13 11.78
N VAL A 55 -7.05 -6.83 11.93
CA VAL A 55 -6.51 -6.23 13.16
C VAL A 55 -7.41 -6.52 14.36
N ARG A 56 -8.73 -6.40 14.20
CA ARG A 56 -9.72 -6.71 15.23
C ARG A 56 -9.99 -8.21 15.45
N GLY A 57 -9.40 -9.09 14.61
CA GLY A 57 -9.64 -10.53 14.65
C GLY A 57 -10.98 -10.98 14.05
N GLU A 58 -11.68 -10.11 13.33
CA GLU A 58 -12.96 -10.38 12.67
C GLU A 58 -12.81 -11.07 11.30
N SER A 59 -11.62 -11.02 10.72
CA SER A 59 -11.27 -11.72 9.49
C SER A 59 -10.01 -12.57 9.70
N PRO A 60 -9.96 -13.79 9.15
CA PRO A 60 -8.83 -14.68 9.31
C PRO A 60 -7.62 -14.15 8.52
N ALA A 61 -6.42 -14.33 9.07
CA ALA A 61 -5.15 -14.10 8.41
C ALA A 61 -4.04 -14.94 9.06
N PHE A 62 -3.04 -15.35 8.26
CA PHE A 62 -1.84 -15.98 8.81
C PHE A 62 -0.87 -14.89 9.28
N LYS A 63 -0.87 -14.64 10.60
CA LYS A 63 0.00 -13.66 11.24
C LYS A 63 1.41 -14.22 11.40
N LEU A 64 2.41 -13.48 10.94
CA LEU A 64 3.84 -13.80 11.10
C LEU A 64 4.46 -13.02 12.25
N TYR A 65 3.98 -11.81 12.50
CA TYR A 65 4.47 -10.91 13.53
C TYR A 65 3.35 -9.95 13.94
N GLU A 66 3.36 -9.53 15.20
CA GLU A 66 2.45 -8.52 15.72
C GLU A 66 3.10 -7.80 16.91
N ASP A 67 2.97 -6.47 16.94
CA ASP A 67 3.28 -5.63 18.11
C ASP A 67 2.18 -4.58 18.35
N GLU A 68 2.45 -3.57 19.17
CA GLU A 68 1.48 -2.51 19.49
C GLU A 68 1.13 -1.62 18.28
N THR A 69 2.03 -1.49 17.32
CA THR A 69 1.91 -0.54 16.20
C THR A 69 1.42 -1.21 14.92
N CYS A 70 1.94 -2.40 14.61
CA CYS A 70 1.70 -3.05 13.33
C CYS A 70 1.64 -4.57 13.45
N LEU A 71 1.15 -5.20 12.40
CA LEU A 71 1.21 -6.64 12.23
C LEU A 71 1.75 -7.00 10.85
N CYS A 72 2.36 -8.19 10.73
CA CYS A 72 2.75 -8.77 9.46
C CYS A 72 1.94 -10.05 9.21
N ILE A 73 1.33 -10.14 8.03
CA ILE A 73 0.51 -11.27 7.60
C ILE A 73 1.02 -11.83 6.28
N LEU A 74 0.72 -13.10 5.97
CA LEU A 74 0.88 -13.62 4.61
C LEU A 74 -0.17 -12.98 3.70
N ASP A 75 0.24 -12.62 2.49
CA ASP A 75 -0.67 -12.21 1.43
C ASP A 75 -1.54 -13.40 1.01
N SER A 76 -2.85 -13.16 0.87
CA SER A 76 -3.82 -14.19 0.45
C SER A 76 -3.70 -14.58 -1.03
N SER A 77 -3.06 -13.73 -1.85
CA SER A 77 -2.83 -13.95 -3.28
C SER A 77 -1.37 -13.65 -3.63
N PRO A 78 -0.44 -14.49 -3.13
CA PRO A 78 0.98 -14.16 -3.13
C PRO A 78 1.59 -14.20 -4.54
N LEU A 79 2.48 -13.23 -4.84
CA LEU A 79 3.30 -13.23 -6.06
C LEU A 79 4.41 -14.29 -6.02
N SER A 80 4.87 -14.62 -4.83
CA SER A 80 5.88 -15.63 -4.55
C SER A 80 5.63 -16.25 -3.18
N PRO A 81 6.11 -17.48 -2.91
CA PRO A 81 5.98 -18.09 -1.60
C PRO A 81 6.57 -17.19 -0.51
N GLY A 82 5.77 -16.91 0.54
CA GLY A 82 6.16 -16.02 1.62
C GLY A 82 5.94 -14.53 1.37
N HIS A 83 5.29 -14.14 0.26
CA HIS A 83 4.83 -12.77 0.06
C HIS A 83 4.00 -12.33 1.26
N SER A 84 4.39 -11.26 1.92
CA SER A 84 3.83 -10.81 3.18
C SER A 84 3.55 -9.31 3.17
N LEU A 85 2.65 -8.89 4.04
CA LEU A 85 2.22 -7.50 4.18
C LEU A 85 2.49 -7.02 5.60
N ILE A 86 3.17 -5.89 5.76
CA ILE A 86 3.21 -5.16 7.03
C ILE A 86 2.12 -4.10 6.98
N ILE A 87 1.19 -4.15 7.93
CA ILE A 87 0.07 -3.22 8.04
C ILE A 87 0.05 -2.56 9.42
N PRO A 88 -0.20 -1.25 9.53
CA PRO A 88 -0.36 -0.58 10.80
C PRO A 88 -1.70 -0.98 11.44
N LYS A 89 -1.77 -1.02 12.77
CA LYS A 89 -3.03 -1.32 13.48
C LYS A 89 -4.05 -0.20 13.37
N SER A 90 -3.59 1.04 13.25
CA SER A 90 -4.44 2.20 12.97
C SER A 90 -4.71 2.31 11.47
N HIS A 91 -5.90 2.75 11.11
CA HIS A 91 -6.29 2.93 9.72
C HIS A 91 -5.74 4.23 9.15
N PHE A 92 -4.94 4.12 8.09
CA PHE A 92 -4.48 5.23 7.26
C PHE A 92 -4.70 4.84 5.80
N SER A 93 -5.41 5.66 5.05
CA SER A 93 -5.83 5.31 3.68
C SER A 93 -4.66 5.20 2.68
N CYS A 94 -3.60 5.99 2.88
CA CYS A 94 -2.45 6.09 2.00
C CYS A 94 -1.19 6.46 2.79
N LEU A 95 -0.03 6.40 2.16
CA LEU A 95 1.25 6.66 2.80
C LEU A 95 1.35 8.11 3.31
N GLU A 96 0.84 9.08 2.55
CA GLU A 96 0.84 10.50 2.92
C GLU A 96 -0.01 10.79 4.16
N ALA A 97 -1.06 10.00 4.39
CA ALA A 97 -1.91 10.10 5.56
C ALA A 97 -1.32 9.38 6.79
N THR A 98 -0.27 8.58 6.60
CA THR A 98 0.35 7.80 7.68
C THR A 98 1.40 8.64 8.41
N PRO A 99 1.31 8.81 9.74
CA PRO A 99 2.32 9.54 10.49
C PRO A 99 3.73 8.96 10.26
N PRO A 100 4.77 9.82 10.14
CA PRO A 100 6.14 9.37 9.92
C PRO A 100 6.64 8.38 10.98
N SER A 101 6.24 8.54 12.24
CA SER A 101 6.56 7.62 13.33
C SER A 101 6.00 6.22 13.12
N VAL A 102 4.79 6.10 12.55
CA VAL A 102 4.17 4.80 12.23
C VAL A 102 4.89 4.16 11.05
N VAL A 103 5.21 4.93 10.01
CA VAL A 103 6.02 4.45 8.87
C VAL A 103 7.37 3.93 9.35
N ALA A 104 8.06 4.69 10.23
CA ALA A 104 9.33 4.29 10.81
C ALA A 104 9.21 2.99 11.63
N ALA A 105 8.16 2.85 12.44
CA ALA A 105 7.88 1.64 13.21
C ALA A 105 7.69 0.42 12.29
N MET A 106 6.89 0.54 11.22
CA MET A 106 6.69 -0.53 10.24
C MET A 106 8.01 -0.90 9.53
N CYS A 107 8.76 0.09 9.03
CA CYS A 107 10.02 -0.12 8.34
C CYS A 107 11.09 -0.75 9.25
N SER A 108 11.11 -0.44 10.53
CA SER A 108 12.06 -1.02 11.50
C SER A 108 11.96 -2.53 11.64
N LYS A 109 10.81 -3.13 11.30
CA LYS A 109 10.57 -4.59 11.37
C LYS A 109 11.05 -5.33 10.12
N VAL A 110 11.21 -4.62 9.01
CA VAL A 110 11.55 -5.21 7.70
C VAL A 110 12.81 -6.07 7.74
N PRO A 111 13.96 -5.64 8.34
CA PRO A 111 15.17 -6.46 8.31
C PRO A 111 15.00 -7.81 8.99
N SER A 112 14.34 -7.87 10.12
CA SER A 112 14.13 -9.11 10.88
C SER A 112 13.11 -10.02 10.22
N ILE A 113 11.97 -9.47 9.83
CA ILE A 113 10.88 -10.23 9.17
C ILE A 113 11.35 -10.73 7.79
N GLY A 114 11.95 -9.85 6.97
CA GLY A 114 12.46 -10.22 5.65
C GLY A 114 13.51 -11.33 5.73
N ASN A 115 14.45 -11.25 6.66
CA ASN A 115 15.44 -12.30 6.87
C ASN A 115 14.80 -13.62 7.31
N ALA A 116 13.81 -13.57 8.20
CA ALA A 116 13.09 -14.78 8.64
C ALA A 116 12.33 -15.44 7.47
N ILE A 117 11.64 -14.63 6.65
CA ILE A 117 10.93 -15.11 5.46
C ILE A 117 11.90 -15.74 4.45
N MET A 118 13.03 -15.06 4.15
CA MET A 118 14.03 -15.61 3.23
C MET A 118 14.56 -16.96 3.69
N LYS A 119 14.90 -17.08 4.97
CA LYS A 119 15.39 -18.34 5.55
C LYS A 119 14.35 -19.44 5.50
N ALA A 120 13.09 -19.13 5.80
CA ALA A 120 12.02 -20.10 5.86
C ALA A 120 11.66 -20.71 4.49
N ASN A 121 11.78 -19.94 3.40
CA ASN A 121 11.38 -20.37 2.06
C ASN A 121 12.55 -20.53 1.07
N GLY A 122 13.79 -20.37 1.51
CA GLY A 122 14.98 -20.46 0.68
C GLY A 122 15.03 -19.39 -0.41
N ALA A 123 14.59 -18.16 -0.12
CA ALA A 123 14.68 -17.04 -1.04
C ALA A 123 16.07 -16.40 -0.97
N ASP A 124 16.54 -15.88 -2.11
CA ASP A 124 17.86 -15.24 -2.23
C ASP A 124 17.84 -13.76 -1.79
N SER A 125 16.68 -13.12 -1.94
CA SER A 125 16.49 -11.69 -1.71
C SER A 125 15.01 -11.37 -1.52
N PHE A 126 14.65 -10.10 -1.34
CA PHE A 126 13.27 -9.63 -1.36
C PHE A 126 13.17 -8.21 -1.92
N ASN A 127 12.00 -7.87 -2.42
CA ASN A 127 11.63 -6.49 -2.73
C ASN A 127 10.69 -5.95 -1.65
N LEU A 128 10.82 -4.66 -1.37
CA LEU A 128 9.82 -3.89 -0.68
C LEU A 128 9.02 -3.10 -1.71
N LEU A 129 7.70 -3.11 -1.59
CA LEU A 129 6.82 -2.36 -2.46
C LEU A 129 5.73 -1.70 -1.63
N VAL A 130 5.42 -0.45 -1.93
CA VAL A 130 4.24 0.26 -1.45
C VAL A 130 3.47 0.73 -2.66
N ASN A 131 2.23 0.28 -2.79
CA ASN A 131 1.29 0.80 -3.79
C ASN A 131 0.56 1.97 -3.14
N ASN A 132 0.90 3.20 -3.54
CA ASN A 132 0.35 4.40 -2.95
C ASN A 132 -0.59 5.09 -3.94
N GLY A 133 -1.89 4.98 -3.70
CA GLY A 133 -2.94 5.46 -4.58
C GLY A 133 -3.33 4.47 -5.71
N ALA A 134 -4.52 4.65 -6.26
CA ALA A 134 -5.10 3.75 -7.25
C ALA A 134 -4.25 3.62 -8.53
N ALA A 135 -3.64 4.71 -9.00
CA ALA A 135 -2.78 4.70 -10.20
C ALA A 135 -1.49 3.86 -10.01
N ALA A 136 -1.03 3.71 -8.76
CA ALA A 136 0.08 2.84 -8.39
C ALA A 136 -0.37 1.40 -8.08
N GLY A 137 -1.67 1.10 -8.21
CA GLY A 137 -2.23 -0.22 -7.99
C GLY A 137 -2.64 -0.49 -6.54
N GLN A 138 -2.89 0.54 -5.71
CA GLN A 138 -3.46 0.35 -4.39
C GLN A 138 -4.94 -0.05 -4.54
N VAL A 139 -5.31 -1.22 -4.01
CA VAL A 139 -6.69 -1.73 -4.00
C VAL A 139 -7.32 -1.56 -2.62
N ILE A 140 -6.58 -1.89 -1.58
CA ILE A 140 -7.05 -1.70 -0.20
C ILE A 140 -6.49 -0.37 0.29
N PHE A 141 -7.41 0.59 0.54
CA PHE A 141 -7.06 1.91 1.07
C PHE A 141 -6.85 1.84 2.59
N HIS A 142 -5.78 1.18 2.93
CA HIS A 142 -5.16 1.06 4.24
C HIS A 142 -3.67 0.84 3.96
N THR A 143 -2.82 1.72 4.46
CA THR A 143 -1.37 1.68 4.20
C THR A 143 -0.79 0.30 4.49
N HIS A 144 -0.02 -0.24 3.55
CA HIS A 144 0.66 -1.51 3.71
C HIS A 144 1.95 -1.56 2.91
N ILE A 145 2.91 -2.31 3.44
CA ILE A 145 4.21 -2.55 2.82
C ILE A 145 4.28 -4.02 2.45
N HIS A 146 4.50 -4.31 1.18
CA HIS A 146 4.73 -5.67 0.70
C HIS A 146 6.19 -6.06 0.93
N ILE A 147 6.42 -7.27 1.44
CA ILE A 147 7.70 -7.98 1.41
C ILE A 147 7.53 -9.12 0.43
N ILE A 148 8.21 -9.05 -0.70
CA ILE A 148 8.07 -10.02 -1.79
C ILE A 148 9.37 -10.79 -1.93
N PRO A 149 9.45 -12.03 -1.44
CA PRO A 149 10.62 -12.88 -1.60
C PRO A 149 10.94 -13.13 -3.06
N ARG A 150 12.23 -13.17 -3.38
CA ARG A 150 12.74 -13.32 -4.73
C ARG A 150 13.73 -14.47 -4.79
N LYS A 151 13.67 -15.21 -5.91
CA LYS A 151 14.69 -16.19 -6.28
C LYS A 151 15.37 -15.81 -7.57
N ALA A 152 16.61 -16.20 -7.73
CA ALA A 152 17.33 -16.00 -8.97
C ALA A 152 16.50 -16.58 -10.14
N ARG A 153 16.31 -15.77 -11.19
CA ARG A 153 15.54 -16.15 -12.39
C ARG A 153 14.06 -16.47 -12.16
N ASP A 154 13.43 -15.92 -11.14
CA ASP A 154 11.99 -16.08 -10.88
C ASP A 154 11.09 -15.40 -11.91
N CYS A 155 11.68 -14.63 -12.81
CA CYS A 155 11.00 -13.91 -13.89
C CYS A 155 9.94 -12.89 -13.44
N LEU A 156 9.86 -12.56 -12.15
CA LEU A 156 9.05 -11.45 -11.70
C LEU A 156 9.65 -10.12 -12.22
N TRP A 157 8.81 -9.27 -12.77
CA TRP A 157 9.18 -7.94 -13.30
C TRP A 157 10.27 -7.93 -14.39
N THR A 158 10.33 -8.96 -15.22
CA THR A 158 11.29 -9.06 -16.31
C THR A 158 11.27 -7.86 -17.27
N THR A 159 10.14 -7.16 -17.38
CA THR A 159 9.97 -6.01 -18.28
C THR A 159 10.40 -4.68 -17.67
N GLU A 160 10.68 -4.61 -16.38
CA GLU A 160 11.03 -3.36 -15.70
C GLU A 160 12.32 -2.76 -16.27
N SER A 161 13.35 -3.58 -16.42
CA SER A 161 14.66 -3.15 -16.98
C SER A 161 14.53 -2.60 -18.38
N LEU A 162 13.59 -3.11 -19.20
CA LEU A 162 13.36 -2.65 -20.57
C LEU A 162 12.69 -1.27 -20.63
N ARG A 163 12.06 -0.82 -19.56
CA ARG A 163 11.38 0.48 -19.47
C ARG A 163 12.26 1.58 -18.92
N ARG A 164 13.40 1.24 -18.32
CA ARG A 164 14.33 2.24 -17.79
C ARG A 164 14.95 3.05 -18.93
N ARG A 165 15.03 4.35 -18.74
CA ARG A 165 15.72 5.28 -19.63
C ARG A 165 16.80 6.01 -18.84
N PRO A 166 17.99 6.27 -19.43
CA PRO A 166 18.97 7.14 -18.79
C PRO A 166 18.37 8.52 -18.52
N LEU A 167 18.71 9.08 -17.37
CA LEU A 167 18.37 10.47 -17.06
C LEU A 167 19.27 11.41 -17.89
N ASN A 168 18.67 12.32 -18.64
CA ASN A 168 19.38 13.41 -19.26
C ASN A 168 19.50 14.55 -18.24
N PHE A 169 20.72 15.07 -18.06
CA PHE A 169 20.99 16.24 -17.20
C PHE A 169 20.72 17.54 -17.98
N ASP A 170 19.48 17.71 -18.41
CA ASP A 170 19.01 18.83 -19.22
C ASP A 170 18.20 19.84 -18.40
N GLN A 171 17.66 20.84 -19.10
CA GLN A 171 16.84 21.87 -18.48
C GLN A 171 15.53 21.33 -17.89
N GLU A 172 14.94 20.31 -18.51
CA GLU A 172 13.68 19.70 -18.04
C GLU A 172 13.89 19.01 -16.69
N ALA A 173 14.95 18.22 -16.57
CA ALA A 173 15.32 17.59 -15.30
C ALA A 173 15.62 18.64 -14.20
N SER A 174 16.33 19.71 -14.56
CA SER A 174 16.65 20.80 -13.63
C SER A 174 15.38 21.53 -13.16
N GLN A 175 14.43 21.79 -14.05
CA GLN A 175 13.15 22.40 -13.68
C GLN A 175 12.30 21.49 -12.79
N LEU A 176 12.29 20.16 -13.05
CA LEU A 176 11.61 19.21 -12.20
C LEU A 176 12.18 19.23 -10.77
N VAL A 177 13.51 19.21 -10.64
CA VAL A 177 14.20 19.30 -9.32
C VAL A 177 13.78 20.56 -8.57
N ASN A 178 13.74 21.71 -9.25
CA ASN A 178 13.35 22.97 -8.61
C ASN A 178 11.88 22.94 -8.14
N ARG A 179 10.96 22.47 -8.98
CA ARG A 179 9.55 22.32 -8.57
C ARG A 179 9.39 21.40 -7.37
N VAL A 180 10.10 20.27 -7.33
CA VAL A 180 10.04 19.36 -6.18
C VAL A 180 10.57 20.05 -4.90
N ARG A 181 11.70 20.77 -5.00
CA ARG A 181 12.25 21.50 -3.85
C ARG A 181 11.32 22.60 -3.34
N GLU A 182 10.64 23.31 -4.22
CA GLU A 182 9.62 24.30 -3.86
C GLU A 182 8.47 23.63 -3.07
N GLN A 183 7.96 22.49 -3.55
CA GLN A 183 6.93 21.76 -2.84
C GLN A 183 7.41 21.26 -1.47
N LEU A 184 8.62 20.73 -1.38
CA LEU A 184 9.19 20.28 -0.10
C LEU A 184 9.37 21.43 0.90
N SER A 185 9.76 22.62 0.43
CA SER A 185 9.90 23.81 1.32
C SER A 185 8.57 24.38 1.81
N SER A 186 7.48 24.10 1.08
CA SER A 186 6.13 24.49 1.50
C SER A 186 5.51 23.57 2.55
N ILE A 187 6.05 22.36 2.73
CA ILE A 187 5.68 21.45 3.80
C ILE A 187 6.38 21.94 5.06
N SER A 188 5.67 22.73 5.91
CA SER A 188 6.20 23.22 7.18
C SER A 188 6.68 22.06 8.04
N PRO A 189 7.85 22.19 8.73
CA PRO A 189 8.33 21.17 9.65
C PRO A 189 7.47 21.18 10.92
N GLN A 190 6.38 20.42 10.94
CA GLN A 190 5.58 20.23 12.15
C GLN A 190 6.06 19.06 13.01
N ASP A 191 7.08 18.31 12.57
CA ASP A 191 7.55 17.10 13.27
C ASP A 191 9.01 17.19 13.77
N GLY A 192 9.51 18.37 14.05
CA GLY A 192 10.91 18.58 14.48
C GLY A 192 11.11 19.09 15.90
N LYS A 193 10.14 18.93 16.83
CA LYS A 193 10.31 19.28 18.23
C LYS A 193 9.95 18.12 19.15
N ASP A 194 10.79 17.10 19.14
CA ASP A 194 11.01 16.23 20.29
C ASP A 194 12.21 15.32 20.02
N SER A 195 13.39 15.81 20.31
CA SER A 195 14.59 15.01 20.60
C SER A 195 15.70 15.92 21.09
N ARG A 196 15.55 16.39 22.30
CA ARG A 196 16.69 16.66 23.17
C ARG A 196 16.48 15.81 24.40
N ILE A 197 17.13 14.69 24.42
CA ILE A 197 17.86 14.17 25.63
C ILE A 197 18.87 13.18 25.10
#